data_1a2bdc9bca790ce05b8651c89e94aaa2
#
_entry.id   1a2bdc9bca790ce05b8651c89e94aaa2
#
_cell.length_a   1.000
_cell.length_b   1.000
_cell.length_c   1.000
_cell.angle_alpha   90.00
_cell.angle_beta   90.00
_cell.angle_gamma   90.00
#
_symmetry.space_group_name_H-M   'P 1'
#
loop_
_entity.id
_entity.type
_entity.pdbx_description
1 polymer ?
#
loop_
_entity_poly.entity_id
_entity_poly.type
_entity_poly.pdbx_seq_one_letter_code
_entity_poly.pdbx_strand_id
1 'polypeptide(L)'
;IDEGYVVTSPHSLTLQLGVKQKFIVVDGTVRTAAGDGRFLIPAGRHTISIGDEGERLFDANTLHATLISCTGNVLAIEEGERSISFTYDTGERCYASVNKEPLEVYIDGKRTDVKIREGIERYSLRLPAGKHAVRIVTEGTVAYSINVTSLWSSTFIVLFGAVSLFFLLFMYVLVRLRRRRLPRKSAATDTGGAA
;
A
#
# COMPACT_ATOMS: atom_id res chain seq x y z
N ILE A 1 -8.28 23.61 10.26
CA ILE A 1 -7.25 24.64 10.51
C ILE A 1 -5.98 23.85 10.80
N ASP A 2 -5.02 23.90 9.88
CA ASP A 2 -3.72 23.25 10.07
C ASP A 2 -2.93 24.08 11.10
N GLU A 3 -2.55 23.46 12.21
CA GLU A 3 -1.74 24.11 13.22
C GLU A 3 -0.26 23.97 12.86
N GLY A 4 0.43 25.10 12.73
CA GLY A 4 1.86 25.15 12.46
C GLY A 4 2.66 25.40 13.73
N TYR A 5 3.69 24.60 13.97
CA TYR A 5 4.59 24.69 15.11
C TYR A 5 6.02 24.87 14.64
N VAL A 6 6.82 25.64 15.37
CA VAL A 6 8.27 25.71 15.17
C VAL A 6 8.95 25.00 16.33
N VAL A 7 9.72 23.98 16.01
CA VAL A 7 10.48 23.20 16.98
C VAL A 7 11.97 23.42 16.74
N THR A 8 12.72 23.69 17.79
CA THR A 8 14.18 23.83 17.72
C THR A 8 14.82 22.97 18.79
N SER A 9 15.71 22.04 18.37
CA SER A 9 16.41 21.18 19.30
C SER A 9 17.81 20.86 18.78
N PRO A 10 18.84 20.80 19.66
CA PRO A 10 20.17 20.34 19.27
C PRO A 10 20.23 18.82 19.02
N HIS A 11 19.20 18.09 19.44
CA HIS A 11 19.11 16.63 19.28
C HIS A 11 17.84 16.26 18.53
N SER A 12 17.88 15.12 17.85
CA SER A 12 16.69 14.55 17.24
C SER A 12 15.62 14.25 18.31
N LEU A 13 14.35 14.52 17.99
CA LEU A 13 13.22 14.36 18.88
C LEU A 13 12.27 13.29 18.32
N THR A 14 11.60 12.60 19.22
CA THR A 14 10.43 11.80 18.86
C THR A 14 9.18 12.54 19.29
N LEU A 15 8.42 13.02 18.32
CA LEU A 15 7.12 13.62 18.54
C LEU A 15 6.08 12.51 18.59
N GLN A 16 5.34 12.42 19.70
CA GLN A 16 4.23 11.48 19.83
C GLN A 16 2.91 12.23 19.74
N LEU A 17 2.16 11.96 18.70
CA LEU A 17 0.80 12.43 18.49
C LEU A 17 -0.18 11.30 18.77
N GLY A 18 -1.47 11.63 18.90
CA GLY A 18 -2.49 10.61 19.12
C GLY A 18 -2.50 9.58 17.96
N VAL A 19 -2.89 8.34 18.26
CA VAL A 19 -2.89 7.20 17.32
C VAL A 19 -3.65 7.47 16.01
N LYS A 20 -4.51 8.47 15.99
CA LYS A 20 -5.26 8.89 14.79
C LYS A 20 -4.43 9.70 13.80
N GLN A 21 -3.33 10.34 14.26
CA GLN A 21 -2.48 11.16 13.40
C GLN A 21 -1.54 10.25 12.62
N LYS A 22 -1.76 10.13 11.33
CA LYS A 22 -0.95 9.27 10.44
C LYS A 22 0.15 10.04 9.74
N PHE A 23 -0.02 11.36 9.56
CA PHE A 23 0.86 12.21 8.77
C PHE A 23 1.13 13.51 9.49
N ILE A 24 2.33 14.05 9.32
CA ILE A 24 2.71 15.43 9.63
C ILE A 24 3.50 15.98 8.45
N VAL A 25 3.55 17.29 8.32
CA VAL A 25 4.43 17.97 7.36
C VAL A 25 5.59 18.60 8.14
N VAL A 26 6.81 18.22 7.81
CA VAL A 26 8.04 18.78 8.39
C VAL A 26 8.79 19.49 7.28
N ASP A 27 8.97 20.80 7.40
CA ASP A 27 9.64 21.65 6.39
C ASP A 27 9.10 21.44 4.97
N GLY A 28 7.78 21.31 4.83
CA GLY A 28 7.11 21.06 3.55
C GLY A 28 7.17 19.61 3.06
N THR A 29 7.79 18.69 3.82
CA THR A 29 7.86 17.26 3.46
C THR A 29 6.91 16.45 4.33
N VAL A 30 6.06 15.64 3.70
CA VAL A 30 5.14 14.74 4.42
C VAL A 30 5.92 13.59 5.05
N ARG A 31 5.69 13.35 6.32
CA ARG A 31 6.21 12.20 7.06
C ARG A 31 5.08 11.35 7.59
N THR A 32 5.28 10.04 7.53
CA THR A 32 4.34 9.06 8.06
C THR A 32 4.69 8.68 9.49
N ALA A 33 3.68 8.43 10.31
CA ALA A 33 3.88 7.93 11.66
C ALA A 33 4.45 6.50 11.64
N ALA A 34 5.32 6.20 12.62
CA ALA A 34 5.47 4.83 13.06
C ALA A 34 4.12 4.32 13.62
N GLY A 35 3.88 3.00 13.58
CA GLY A 35 2.58 2.39 13.87
C GLY A 35 1.90 2.79 15.20
N ASP A 36 2.61 3.48 16.08
CA ASP A 36 2.13 4.02 17.36
C ASP A 36 1.93 5.53 17.40
N GLY A 37 1.93 6.20 16.23
CA GLY A 37 1.75 7.66 16.12
C GLY A 37 2.99 8.46 16.49
N ARG A 38 4.18 7.88 16.44
CA ARG A 38 5.46 8.54 16.66
C ARG A 38 6.10 9.01 15.35
N PHE A 39 6.70 10.18 15.39
CA PHE A 39 7.43 10.80 14.29
C PHE A 39 8.82 11.18 14.76
N LEU A 40 9.85 10.78 14.01
CA LEU A 40 11.22 11.17 14.29
C LEU A 40 11.50 12.53 13.61
N ILE A 41 11.84 13.54 14.41
CA ILE A 41 12.21 14.88 13.94
C ILE A 41 13.72 15.02 14.08
N PRO A 42 14.46 15.39 13.02
CA PRO A 42 15.90 15.60 13.07
C PRO A 42 16.31 16.68 14.07
N ALA A 43 17.58 16.75 14.40
CA ALA A 43 18.15 17.89 15.14
C ALA A 43 18.13 19.14 14.26
N GLY A 44 17.85 20.30 14.87
CA GLY A 44 17.79 21.58 14.16
C GLY A 44 16.52 22.37 14.48
N ARG A 45 16.23 23.30 13.58
CA ARG A 45 15.00 24.10 13.62
C ARG A 45 14.10 23.63 12.49
N HIS A 46 12.91 23.17 12.83
CA HIS A 46 11.95 22.63 11.90
C HIS A 46 10.57 23.28 12.08
N THR A 47 9.86 23.46 10.96
CA THR A 47 8.46 23.85 10.96
C THR A 47 7.62 22.59 10.80
N ILE A 48 6.69 22.35 11.72
CA ILE A 48 5.82 21.17 11.74
C ILE A 48 4.39 21.65 11.57
N SER A 49 3.69 21.12 10.57
CA SER A 49 2.24 21.30 10.42
C SER A 49 1.52 19.98 10.72
N ILE A 50 0.47 20.08 11.53
CA ILE A 50 -0.36 18.96 11.95
C ILE A 50 -1.77 19.24 11.45
N GLY A 51 -2.36 18.32 10.71
CA GLY A 51 -3.71 18.47 10.17
C GLY A 51 -3.89 17.67 8.87
N ASP A 52 -4.93 18.02 8.12
CA ASP A 52 -5.33 17.32 6.90
C ASP A 52 -4.40 17.59 5.70
N GLU A 53 -3.49 18.56 5.80
CA GLU A 53 -2.53 18.88 4.73
C GLU A 53 -1.63 17.68 4.41
N GLY A 54 -1.17 16.97 5.44
CA GLY A 54 -0.37 15.74 5.26
C GLY A 54 -1.11 14.68 4.47
N GLU A 55 -2.41 14.53 4.69
CA GLU A 55 -3.26 13.58 3.99
C GLU A 55 -3.49 13.96 2.52
N ARG A 56 -3.57 15.25 2.21
CA ARG A 56 -3.73 15.75 0.83
C ARG A 56 -2.45 15.63 0.01
N LEU A 57 -1.29 15.80 0.65
CA LEU A 57 0.01 15.72 -0.01
C LEU A 57 0.51 14.28 -0.13
N PHE A 58 -0.04 13.36 0.67
CA PHE A 58 0.34 11.95 0.65
C PHE A 58 -0.44 11.20 -0.43
N ASP A 59 0.24 10.73 -1.45
CA ASP A 59 -0.35 9.74 -2.36
C ASP A 59 -0.47 8.41 -1.62
N ALA A 60 -1.71 8.06 -1.23
CA ALA A 60 -2.02 6.85 -0.47
C ALA A 60 -1.58 5.54 -1.18
N ASN A 61 -1.30 5.62 -2.48
CA ASN A 61 -0.80 4.48 -3.26
C ASN A 61 0.72 4.33 -3.15
N THR A 62 1.42 5.34 -2.63
CA THR A 62 2.88 5.36 -2.52
C THR A 62 3.29 5.15 -1.07
N LEU A 63 3.54 3.90 -0.70
CA LEU A 63 4.14 3.59 0.59
C LEU A 63 5.61 4.03 0.58
N HIS A 64 5.88 5.20 1.16
CA HIS A 64 7.25 5.68 1.33
C HIS A 64 8.05 4.78 2.28
N ALA A 65 9.33 4.67 2.00
CA ALA A 65 10.27 4.07 2.94
C ALA A 65 10.55 5.09 4.05
N THR A 66 10.32 4.71 5.30
CA THR A 66 10.34 5.62 6.45
C THR A 66 11.31 5.14 7.53
N LEU A 67 12.08 6.08 8.08
CA LEU A 67 12.91 5.84 9.25
C LEU A 67 12.04 5.94 10.52
N ILE A 68 11.76 4.80 11.16
CA ILE A 68 10.89 4.71 12.33
C ILE A 68 11.60 5.21 13.59
N SER A 69 12.85 4.79 13.79
CA SER A 69 13.65 5.15 14.96
C SER A 69 15.14 5.05 14.68
N CYS A 70 15.91 5.83 15.43
CA CYS A 70 17.36 5.76 15.44
C CYS A 70 17.86 6.08 16.86
N THR A 71 18.79 5.27 17.39
CA THR A 71 19.37 5.54 18.72
C THR A 71 20.45 6.61 18.69
N GLY A 72 20.98 6.94 17.50
CA GLY A 72 21.89 8.08 17.30
C GLY A 72 21.12 9.41 17.15
N ASN A 73 21.83 10.52 17.35
CA ASN A 73 21.29 11.84 17.07
C ASN A 73 21.17 12.03 15.55
N VAL A 74 19.95 12.07 15.03
CA VAL A 74 19.67 12.23 13.61
C VAL A 74 19.76 13.71 13.24
N LEU A 75 20.62 14.01 12.29
CA LEU A 75 20.91 15.37 11.83
C LEU A 75 20.10 15.75 10.59
N ALA A 76 19.85 14.78 9.71
CA ALA A 76 19.08 14.97 8.50
C ALA A 76 18.38 13.65 8.11
N ILE A 77 17.20 13.76 7.51
CA ILE A 77 16.44 12.62 6.97
C ILE A 77 15.84 13.03 5.62
N GLU A 78 15.94 12.14 4.67
CA GLU A 78 15.32 12.25 3.36
C GLU A 78 14.63 10.91 3.05
N GLU A 79 13.32 10.92 2.91
CA GLU A 79 12.49 9.73 2.72
C GLU A 79 11.89 9.74 1.32
N GLY A 80 11.96 8.61 0.63
CA GLY A 80 11.43 8.42 -0.71
C GLY A 80 10.74 7.06 -0.86
N GLU A 81 10.20 6.81 -2.03
CA GLU A 81 9.46 5.56 -2.30
C GLU A 81 10.33 4.31 -2.12
N ARG A 82 11.58 4.38 -2.56
CA ARG A 82 12.49 3.23 -2.63
C ARG A 82 13.79 3.44 -1.87
N SER A 83 13.95 4.55 -1.19
CA SER A 83 15.17 4.80 -0.45
C SER A 83 14.94 5.74 0.72
N ILE A 84 15.73 5.54 1.75
CA ILE A 84 15.83 6.42 2.90
C ILE A 84 17.29 6.86 2.98
N SER A 85 17.53 8.16 3.07
CA SER A 85 18.85 8.70 3.37
C SER A 85 18.77 9.46 4.69
N PHE A 86 19.72 9.22 5.58
CA PHE A 86 19.81 9.97 6.83
C PHE A 86 21.25 10.10 7.28
N THR A 87 21.51 11.17 8.02
CA THR A 87 22.79 11.39 8.69
C THR A 87 22.58 11.34 10.18
N TYR A 88 23.41 10.58 10.88
CA TYR A 88 23.36 10.49 12.33
C TYR A 88 24.74 10.72 12.95
N ASP A 89 24.75 11.01 14.25
CA ASP A 89 25.96 11.11 15.06
C ASP A 89 25.71 10.43 16.41
N THR A 90 26.65 9.58 16.83
CA THR A 90 26.56 8.83 18.10
C THR A 90 27.93 8.40 18.59
N GLY A 91 28.15 8.45 19.88
CA GLY A 91 29.37 7.92 20.52
C GLY A 91 29.41 6.38 20.60
N GLU A 92 28.26 5.74 20.39
CA GLU A 92 28.12 4.28 20.50
C GLU A 92 27.53 3.70 19.22
N ARG A 93 27.31 2.39 19.18
CA ARG A 93 26.66 1.73 18.05
C ARG A 93 25.23 2.22 17.90
N CYS A 94 24.86 2.54 16.68
CA CYS A 94 23.53 2.97 16.34
C CYS A 94 22.64 1.80 15.95
N TYR A 95 21.38 1.84 16.39
CA TYR A 95 20.31 0.96 15.92
C TYR A 95 19.27 1.82 15.22
N ALA A 96 19.07 1.57 13.94
CA ALA A 96 18.05 2.24 13.14
C ALA A 96 16.95 1.23 12.77
N SER A 97 15.70 1.67 12.78
CA SER A 97 14.56 0.84 12.36
C SER A 97 13.83 1.51 11.21
N VAL A 98 13.48 0.71 10.19
CA VAL A 98 12.77 1.16 8.97
C VAL A 98 11.54 0.29 8.73
N ASN A 99 10.56 0.83 7.99
CA ASN A 99 9.29 0.16 7.72
C ASN A 99 9.33 -0.82 6.54
N LYS A 100 10.35 -0.74 5.68
CA LYS A 100 10.50 -1.60 4.50
C LYS A 100 11.77 -2.43 4.59
N GLU A 101 11.77 -3.59 3.93
CA GLU A 101 12.93 -4.46 3.87
C GLU A 101 14.10 -3.77 3.16
N PRO A 102 15.28 -3.67 3.83
CA PRO A 102 16.49 -3.15 3.20
C PRO A 102 17.07 -4.17 2.23
N LEU A 103 17.19 -3.78 0.95
CA LEU A 103 17.88 -4.56 -0.08
C LEU A 103 19.38 -4.25 -0.12
N GLU A 104 19.70 -2.96 0.01
CA GLU A 104 21.08 -2.50 0.00
C GLU A 104 21.25 -1.39 1.03
N VAL A 105 22.35 -1.41 1.72
CA VAL A 105 22.74 -0.38 2.69
C VAL A 105 24.06 0.21 2.31
N TYR A 106 24.10 1.53 2.21
CA TYR A 106 25.32 2.30 1.95
C TYR A 106 25.63 3.14 3.19
N ILE A 107 26.88 3.09 3.64
CA ILE A 107 27.41 3.93 4.72
C ILE A 107 28.55 4.74 4.13
N ASP A 108 28.48 6.07 4.21
CA ASP A 108 29.43 7.01 3.60
C ASP A 108 29.69 6.72 2.12
N GLY A 109 28.63 6.41 1.38
CA GLY A 109 28.65 6.08 -0.04
C GLY A 109 29.19 4.69 -0.39
N LYS A 110 29.59 3.88 0.58
CA LYS A 110 30.08 2.51 0.36
C LYS A 110 28.99 1.50 0.70
N ARG A 111 28.73 0.58 -0.22
CA ARG A 111 27.84 -0.56 0.05
C ARG A 111 28.41 -1.38 1.20
N THR A 112 27.66 -1.61 2.22
CA THR A 112 28.07 -2.26 3.46
C THR A 112 27.08 -3.36 3.82
N ASP A 113 27.60 -4.53 4.14
CA ASP A 113 26.80 -5.61 4.68
C ASP A 113 26.56 -5.34 6.17
N VAL A 114 25.31 -5.01 6.50
CA VAL A 114 24.88 -4.71 7.87
C VAL A 114 23.97 -5.82 8.38
N LYS A 115 24.07 -6.08 9.68
CA LYS A 115 23.18 -7.06 10.32
C LYS A 115 21.77 -6.48 10.40
N ILE A 116 20.85 -7.11 9.66
CA ILE A 116 19.44 -6.78 9.65
C ILE A 116 18.70 -7.78 10.56
N ARG A 117 17.76 -7.30 11.35
CA ARG A 117 16.80 -8.10 12.11
C ARG A 117 15.40 -7.72 11.68
N GLU A 118 14.66 -8.70 11.24
CA GLU A 118 13.23 -8.57 10.99
C GLU A 118 12.46 -8.56 12.32
N GLY A 119 11.50 -7.66 12.43
CA GLY A 119 10.56 -7.56 13.52
C GLY A 119 9.15 -7.41 12.97
N ILE A 120 8.15 -7.25 13.83
CA ILE A 120 6.78 -7.01 13.41
C ILE A 120 6.71 -5.62 12.75
N GLU A 121 6.38 -5.58 11.44
CA GLU A 121 6.24 -4.36 10.62
C GLU A 121 7.47 -3.43 10.60
N ARG A 122 8.67 -3.97 10.88
CA ARG A 122 9.90 -3.18 10.87
C ARG A 122 11.14 -4.04 10.71
N TYR A 123 12.19 -3.42 10.16
CA TYR A 123 13.52 -3.99 10.03
C TYR A 123 14.49 -3.16 10.84
N SER A 124 15.27 -3.80 11.70
CA SER A 124 16.27 -3.11 12.53
C SER A 124 17.67 -3.38 12.00
N LEU A 125 18.43 -2.30 11.80
CA LEU A 125 19.79 -2.31 11.29
C LEU A 125 20.75 -1.93 12.41
N ARG A 126 21.90 -2.60 12.45
CA ARG A 126 22.99 -2.25 13.34
C ARG A 126 24.04 -1.48 12.58
N LEU A 127 24.24 -0.21 12.94
CA LEU A 127 25.13 0.73 12.29
C LEU A 127 26.37 1.03 13.18
N PRO A 128 27.49 1.51 12.62
CA PRO A 128 28.69 1.85 13.39
C PRO A 128 28.48 3.04 14.31
N ALA A 129 29.43 3.25 15.23
CA ALA A 129 29.55 4.47 16.04
C ALA A 129 30.22 5.56 15.19
N GLY A 130 29.94 6.82 15.51
CA GLY A 130 30.47 7.99 14.82
C GLY A 130 29.40 8.76 14.06
N LYS A 131 29.85 9.71 13.26
CA LYS A 131 29.01 10.49 12.36
C LYS A 131 29.05 9.85 10.97
N HIS A 132 27.92 9.38 10.49
CA HIS A 132 27.82 8.69 9.22
C HIS A 132 26.60 9.15 8.43
N ALA A 133 26.76 9.15 7.09
CA ALA A 133 25.65 9.27 6.14
C ALA A 133 25.24 7.87 5.68
N VAL A 134 23.98 7.53 5.87
CA VAL A 134 23.41 6.22 5.52
C VAL A 134 22.38 6.39 4.42
N ARG A 135 22.44 5.52 3.43
CA ARG A 135 21.40 5.37 2.42
C ARG A 135 20.95 3.92 2.40
N ILE A 136 19.67 3.70 2.58
CA ILE A 136 19.03 2.39 2.53
C ILE A 136 18.17 2.35 1.27
N VAL A 137 18.44 1.39 0.40
CA VAL A 137 17.58 1.09 -0.75
C VAL A 137 16.63 -0.02 -0.32
N THR A 138 15.34 0.19 -0.54
CA THR A 138 14.28 -0.75 -0.18
C THR A 138 13.58 -1.24 -1.44
N GLU A 139 12.87 -2.35 -1.35
CA GLU A 139 11.93 -2.71 -2.41
C GLU A 139 10.92 -1.58 -2.61
N GLY A 140 10.84 -1.12 -3.86
CA GLY A 140 9.70 -0.32 -4.24
C GLY A 140 8.49 -1.21 -4.12
N THR A 141 7.48 -0.79 -3.39
CA THR A 141 6.17 -1.39 -3.56
C THR A 141 5.80 -1.12 -5.01
N VAL A 142 5.99 -2.11 -5.88
CA VAL A 142 5.28 -2.13 -7.13
C VAL A 142 3.84 -2.24 -6.66
N ALA A 143 3.14 -1.12 -6.55
CA ALA A 143 1.71 -1.12 -6.51
C ALA A 143 1.31 -1.75 -7.85
N TYR A 144 1.24 -3.07 -7.88
CA TYR A 144 0.39 -3.74 -8.81
C TYR A 144 -1.03 -3.28 -8.41
N SER A 145 -1.40 -2.10 -8.84
CA SER A 145 -2.80 -1.84 -9.11
C SER A 145 -3.15 -2.77 -10.28
N ILE A 146 -3.23 -4.07 -9.96
CA ILE A 146 -4.02 -4.97 -10.76
C ILE A 146 -5.38 -4.32 -10.69
N ASN A 147 -5.74 -3.66 -11.78
CA ASN A 147 -7.08 -3.15 -11.96
C ASN A 147 -7.96 -4.40 -12.14
N VAL A 148 -8.14 -5.11 -11.02
CA VAL A 148 -8.92 -6.36 -10.91
C VAL A 148 -10.31 -6.11 -11.47
N THR A 149 -10.80 -4.87 -11.34
CA THR A 149 -12.07 -4.44 -11.92
C THR A 149 -12.10 -4.54 -13.46
N SER A 150 -10.99 -4.29 -14.16
CA SER A 150 -10.99 -4.38 -15.64
C SER A 150 -10.83 -5.83 -16.14
N LEU A 151 -10.07 -6.66 -15.45
CA LEU A 151 -9.94 -8.09 -15.78
C LEU A 151 -11.20 -8.87 -15.42
N TRP A 152 -11.82 -8.54 -14.29
CA TRP A 152 -13.07 -9.19 -13.89
C TRP A 152 -14.23 -8.78 -14.80
N SER A 153 -14.35 -7.51 -15.20
CA SER A 153 -15.47 -7.08 -16.03
C SER A 153 -15.48 -7.74 -17.40
N SER A 154 -14.35 -7.82 -18.11
CA SER A 154 -14.30 -8.44 -19.44
C SER A 154 -14.44 -9.97 -19.39
N THR A 155 -13.77 -10.65 -18.46
CA THR A 155 -13.83 -12.10 -18.35
C THR A 155 -15.20 -12.56 -17.82
N PHE A 156 -15.79 -11.84 -16.87
CA PHE A 156 -17.14 -12.13 -16.38
C PHE A 156 -18.21 -11.89 -17.44
N ILE A 157 -18.12 -10.81 -18.22
CA ILE A 157 -19.09 -10.54 -19.29
C ILE A 157 -19.03 -11.65 -20.35
N VAL A 158 -17.84 -12.07 -20.74
CA VAL A 158 -17.68 -13.16 -21.72
C VAL A 158 -18.18 -14.50 -21.16
N LEU A 159 -17.86 -14.84 -19.90
CA LEU A 159 -18.28 -16.08 -19.28
C LEU A 159 -19.80 -16.12 -19.04
N PHE A 160 -20.36 -15.04 -18.51
CA PHE A 160 -21.80 -14.93 -18.29
C PHE A 160 -22.58 -14.91 -19.63
N GLY A 161 -22.05 -14.22 -20.65
CA GLY A 161 -22.62 -14.22 -22.00
C GLY A 161 -22.65 -15.63 -22.60
N ALA A 162 -21.56 -16.38 -22.50
CA ALA A 162 -21.47 -17.75 -23.02
C ALA A 162 -22.42 -18.70 -22.29
N VAL A 163 -22.50 -18.63 -20.97
CA VAL A 163 -23.41 -19.45 -20.13
C VAL A 163 -24.86 -19.13 -20.45
N SER A 164 -25.22 -17.85 -20.59
CA SER A 164 -26.58 -17.44 -20.92
C SER A 164 -26.99 -17.91 -22.31
N LEU A 165 -26.10 -17.83 -23.29
CA LEU A 165 -26.35 -18.31 -24.65
C LEU A 165 -26.54 -19.82 -24.66
N PHE A 166 -25.73 -20.56 -23.93
CA PHE A 166 -25.86 -22.02 -23.80
C PHE A 166 -27.20 -22.40 -23.19
N PHE A 167 -27.64 -21.70 -22.15
CA PHE A 167 -28.91 -21.95 -21.48
C PHE A 167 -30.10 -21.67 -22.41
N LEU A 168 -30.06 -20.60 -23.17
CA LEU A 168 -31.10 -20.27 -24.18
C LEU A 168 -31.19 -21.33 -25.28
N LEU A 169 -30.02 -21.80 -25.79
CA LEU A 169 -29.95 -22.86 -26.79
C LEU A 169 -30.52 -24.17 -26.24
N PHE A 170 -30.15 -24.52 -25.02
CA PHE A 170 -30.64 -25.71 -24.33
C PHE A 170 -32.16 -25.69 -24.16
N MET A 171 -32.71 -24.56 -23.68
CA MET A 171 -34.16 -24.37 -23.56
C MET A 171 -34.89 -24.42 -24.90
N TYR A 172 -34.29 -23.84 -25.94
CA TYR A 172 -34.84 -23.92 -27.29
C TYR A 172 -34.93 -25.36 -27.81
N VAL A 173 -33.87 -26.16 -27.62
CA VAL A 173 -33.85 -27.58 -27.99
C VAL A 173 -34.91 -28.38 -27.22
N LEU A 174 -35.05 -28.15 -25.92
CA LEU A 174 -36.06 -28.82 -25.08
C LEU A 174 -37.48 -28.50 -25.56
N VAL A 175 -37.77 -27.23 -25.84
CA VAL A 175 -39.10 -26.84 -26.35
C VAL A 175 -39.38 -27.49 -27.71
N ARG A 176 -38.38 -27.53 -28.58
CA ARG A 176 -38.49 -28.14 -29.92
C ARG A 176 -38.72 -29.67 -29.83
N LEU A 177 -38.04 -30.37 -28.93
CA LEU A 177 -38.24 -31.78 -28.67
C LEU A 177 -39.63 -32.06 -28.09
N ARG A 178 -40.10 -31.24 -27.18
CA ARG A 178 -41.43 -31.35 -26.56
C ARG A 178 -42.54 -31.15 -27.58
N ARG A 179 -42.38 -30.20 -28.54
CA ARG A 179 -43.34 -29.97 -29.64
C ARG A 179 -43.40 -31.15 -30.60
N ARG A 180 -42.31 -31.89 -30.80
CA ARG A 180 -42.29 -33.10 -31.67
C ARG A 180 -42.95 -34.32 -31.01
N ARG A 181 -43.11 -34.33 -29.69
CA ARG A 181 -43.68 -35.47 -28.95
C ARG A 181 -45.21 -35.31 -28.70
N LEU A 182 -45.78 -34.16 -29.03
CA LEU A 182 -47.26 -34.01 -28.92
C LEU A 182 -47.89 -34.76 -30.09
N PRO A 183 -48.67 -35.85 -29.82
CA PRO A 183 -49.36 -36.52 -30.87
C PRO A 183 -50.41 -35.59 -31.48
N ARG A 184 -50.40 -35.52 -32.81
CA ARG A 184 -51.42 -34.85 -33.60
C ARG A 184 -52.79 -35.52 -33.23
N LYS A 185 -53.63 -34.87 -32.44
CA LYS A 185 -54.99 -35.34 -32.19
C LYS A 185 -55.67 -35.47 -33.56
N SER A 186 -55.89 -36.72 -33.93
CA SER A 186 -56.70 -37.06 -35.10
C SER A 186 -58.06 -36.39 -34.94
N ALA A 187 -58.45 -35.59 -35.88
CA ALA A 187 -59.80 -35.05 -36.00
C ALA A 187 -60.69 -36.26 -36.38
N ALA A 188 -61.42 -36.73 -35.36
CA ALA A 188 -62.51 -37.70 -35.61
C ALA A 188 -63.62 -36.97 -36.34
N THR A 189 -63.84 -37.37 -37.58
CA THR A 189 -64.98 -36.99 -38.41
C THR A 189 -66.22 -37.58 -37.76
N ASP A 190 -67.05 -36.75 -37.21
CA ASP A 190 -68.38 -37.10 -36.76
C ASP A 190 -69.32 -37.01 -37.99
N THR A 191 -69.61 -38.14 -38.62
CA THR A 191 -70.65 -38.25 -39.62
C THR A 191 -71.90 -38.74 -38.90
N GLY A 192 -72.78 -37.74 -38.55
CA GLY A 192 -74.11 -38.02 -38.05
C GLY A 192 -74.93 -38.61 -39.14
N GLY A 193 -75.49 -39.80 -38.89
CA GLY A 193 -76.57 -40.41 -39.66
C GLY A 193 -77.92 -39.95 -39.21
N ALA A 194 -78.68 -39.52 -40.15
CA ALA A 194 -80.12 -39.24 -40.01
C ALA A 194 -80.92 -40.55 -40.03
N ALA A 195 -81.93 -40.61 -39.16
CA ALA A 195 -83.26 -41.24 -39.42
C ALA A 195 -84.17 -40.86 -38.28
#